data_073f55af51b1c34543196bfdd9492820
#
_entry.id   073f55af51b1c34543196bfdd9492820
#
_cell.length_a   1.000
_cell.length_b   1.000
_cell.length_c   1.000
_cell.angle_alpha   90.00
_cell.angle_beta   90.00
_cell.angle_gamma   90.00
#
_symmetry.space_group_name_H-M   'P 1'
#
loop_
_entity.id
_entity.type
_entity.pdbx_description
1 polymer ?
#
loop_
_entity_poly.entity_id
_entity_poly.type
_entity_poly.pdbx_seq_one_letter_code
_entity_poly.pdbx_strand_id
1 'polypeptide(L)'
;LVFGLGSSLAAIAGLNLPWSVLIQVSFGALTKHVLIAVPLFIFAGMAMLKGGAASRLVKFTTTLVGHWPGGLGVAMVIAMGFFAAFCGSILAAITAVGTIMMPKMIEQGYPTPFVVVLAASAALLEALIPPSNAAILFSALTNVPVSKTFAAGVIPGLVLLIFMVLLVLFKCRHIRTDEKASFKERVSSFIAASPALITPVIILGGIYAGILTPSESAAVAGVYAVLIGFLIYRELTFSSLMSCLRETAIITAVIFAIIATATFLSVVLTYTQAPQKIITFFTDKGVSVNLF
;
A
#
# COMPACT_ATOMS: atom_id res chain seq x y z
N LEU A 1 -1.58 -19.84 4.49
CA LEU A 1 -1.78 -20.89 5.53
C LEU A 1 -1.76 -22.28 4.93
N VAL A 2 -2.54 -22.60 3.88
CA VAL A 2 -2.59 -23.95 3.27
C VAL A 2 -1.21 -24.38 2.76
N PHE A 3 -0.51 -23.52 2.03
CA PHE A 3 0.86 -23.79 1.57
C PHE A 3 1.84 -23.97 2.73
N GLY A 4 1.69 -23.19 3.80
CA GLY A 4 2.53 -23.31 4.99
C GLY A 4 2.30 -24.63 5.72
N LEU A 5 1.07 -25.03 5.93
CA LEU A 5 0.73 -26.33 6.54
C LEU A 5 1.19 -27.50 5.66
N GLY A 6 0.94 -27.43 4.36
CA GLY A 6 1.39 -28.46 3.42
C GLY A 6 2.92 -28.58 3.40
N SER A 7 3.64 -27.47 3.36
CA SER A 7 5.11 -27.48 3.40
C SER A 7 5.68 -27.92 4.73
N SER A 8 5.05 -27.60 5.87
CA SER A 8 5.47 -28.10 7.18
C SER A 8 5.30 -29.62 7.30
N LEU A 9 4.19 -30.15 6.80
CA LEU A 9 3.98 -31.60 6.74
C LEU A 9 5.01 -32.30 5.83
N ALA A 10 5.28 -31.72 4.65
CA ALA A 10 6.30 -32.23 3.75
C ALA A 10 7.71 -32.18 4.37
N ALA A 11 8.04 -31.13 5.11
CA ALA A 11 9.32 -30.99 5.80
C ALA A 11 9.52 -32.07 6.89
N ILE A 12 8.47 -32.34 7.64
CA ILE A 12 8.54 -33.30 8.75
C ILE A 12 8.46 -34.75 8.25
N ALA A 13 7.44 -35.05 7.42
CA ALA A 13 7.20 -36.43 6.96
C ALA A 13 8.14 -36.85 5.82
N GLY A 14 8.54 -35.93 4.93
CA GLY A 14 9.35 -36.25 3.76
C GLY A 14 10.84 -35.98 3.95
N LEU A 15 11.24 -34.97 4.73
CA LEU A 15 12.61 -34.58 4.90
C LEU A 15 13.16 -34.88 6.30
N ASN A 16 12.34 -35.44 7.20
CA ASN A 16 12.68 -35.73 8.60
C ASN A 16 13.25 -34.51 9.36
N LEU A 17 12.80 -33.29 9.01
CA LEU A 17 13.24 -32.09 9.69
C LEU A 17 12.59 -31.97 11.06
N PRO A 18 13.36 -31.70 12.14
CA PRO A 18 12.79 -31.48 13.45
C PRO A 18 11.94 -30.22 13.52
N TRP A 19 10.85 -30.24 14.30
CA TRP A 19 9.98 -29.09 14.54
C TRP A 19 10.72 -27.82 14.96
N SER A 20 11.81 -27.99 15.71
CA SER A 20 12.65 -26.87 16.16
C SER A 20 13.20 -26.02 15.01
N VAL A 21 13.55 -26.64 13.89
CA VAL A 21 14.03 -25.90 12.69
C VAL A 21 12.94 -25.01 12.12
N LEU A 22 11.72 -25.54 12.01
CA LEU A 22 10.58 -24.76 11.49
C LEU A 22 10.26 -23.57 12.39
N ILE A 23 10.28 -23.77 13.71
CA ILE A 23 10.05 -22.71 14.70
C ILE A 23 11.15 -21.65 14.62
N GLN A 24 12.42 -22.06 14.62
CA GLN A 24 13.57 -21.14 14.55
C GLN A 24 13.57 -20.30 13.28
N VAL A 25 13.31 -20.92 12.13
CA VAL A 25 13.29 -20.20 10.84
C VAL A 25 12.15 -19.21 10.79
N SER A 26 10.95 -19.58 11.26
CA SER A 26 9.82 -18.67 11.33
C SER A 26 10.05 -17.51 12.27
N PHE A 27 10.56 -17.80 13.46
CA PHE A 27 10.90 -16.77 14.44
C PHE A 27 11.97 -15.82 13.90
N GLY A 28 13.04 -16.36 13.30
CA GLY A 28 14.09 -15.57 12.66
C GLY A 28 13.58 -14.68 11.52
N ALA A 29 12.59 -15.15 10.74
CA ALA A 29 11.96 -14.35 9.70
C ALA A 29 11.13 -13.19 10.27
N LEU A 30 10.45 -13.40 11.40
CA LEU A 30 9.57 -12.42 12.02
C LEU A 30 10.30 -11.39 12.89
N THR A 31 11.50 -11.69 13.37
CA THR A 31 12.28 -10.81 14.26
C THR A 31 13.12 -9.77 13.53
N LYS A 32 13.01 -9.67 12.21
CA LYS A 32 13.73 -8.63 11.43
C LYS A 32 13.24 -7.24 11.79
N HIS A 33 14.13 -6.36 12.21
CA HIS A 33 13.84 -4.99 12.63
C HIS A 33 13.01 -4.18 11.61
N VAL A 34 13.25 -4.41 10.32
CA VAL A 34 12.53 -3.71 9.26
C VAL A 34 11.03 -3.99 9.24
N LEU A 35 10.61 -5.16 9.75
CA LEU A 35 9.19 -5.54 9.82
C LEU A 35 8.39 -4.74 10.84
N ILE A 36 9.05 -4.07 11.81
CA ILE A 36 8.39 -3.17 12.76
C ILE A 36 7.73 -1.99 12.02
N ALA A 37 8.27 -1.59 10.88
CA ALA A 37 7.69 -0.54 10.06
C ALA A 37 6.28 -0.89 9.52
N VAL A 38 5.99 -2.18 9.27
CA VAL A 38 4.71 -2.63 8.71
C VAL A 38 3.51 -2.27 9.60
N PRO A 39 3.45 -2.71 10.88
CA PRO A 39 2.34 -2.32 11.75
C PRO A 39 2.25 -0.80 11.97
N LEU A 40 3.38 -0.11 12.04
CA LEU A 40 3.41 1.33 12.26
C LEU A 40 2.85 2.10 11.04
N PHE A 41 3.17 1.72 9.80
CA PHE A 41 2.57 2.33 8.62
C PHE A 41 1.08 1.98 8.47
N ILE A 42 0.68 0.74 8.77
CA ILE A 42 -0.75 0.38 8.80
C ILE A 42 -1.49 1.24 9.80
N PHE A 43 -0.94 1.41 11.02
CA PHE A 43 -1.53 2.26 12.05
C PHE A 43 -1.62 3.73 11.59
N ALA A 44 -0.54 4.28 11.03
CA ALA A 44 -0.53 5.65 10.52
C ALA A 44 -1.62 5.86 9.45
N GLY A 45 -1.75 4.93 8.50
CA GLY A 45 -2.78 4.95 7.46
C GLY A 45 -4.19 4.87 8.02
N MET A 46 -4.44 3.98 8.98
CA MET A 46 -5.73 3.83 9.64
C MET A 46 -6.10 5.07 10.46
N ALA A 47 -5.15 5.65 11.17
CA ALA A 47 -5.35 6.90 11.92
C ALA A 47 -5.67 8.08 10.97
N MET A 48 -4.96 8.17 9.83
CA MET A 48 -5.26 9.17 8.78
C MET A 48 -6.65 8.96 8.18
N LEU A 49 -7.03 7.71 7.88
CA LEU A 49 -8.35 7.37 7.36
C LEU A 49 -9.45 7.83 8.32
N LYS A 50 -9.41 7.37 9.58
CA LYS A 50 -10.43 7.69 10.59
C LYS A 50 -10.32 9.12 11.12
N GLY A 51 -9.18 9.75 10.95
CA GLY A 51 -8.95 11.16 11.25
C GLY A 51 -9.47 12.15 10.19
N GLY A 52 -10.06 11.65 9.07
CA GLY A 52 -10.71 12.50 8.07
C GLY A 52 -9.78 13.03 6.95
N ALA A 53 -8.59 12.47 6.80
CA ALA A 53 -7.68 12.85 5.73
C ALA A 53 -8.24 12.51 4.33
N ALA A 54 -8.90 11.34 4.20
CA ALA A 54 -9.43 10.86 2.92
C ALA A 54 -10.47 11.82 2.31
N SER A 55 -11.43 12.31 3.11
CA SER A 55 -12.45 13.25 2.65
C SER A 55 -11.86 14.56 2.14
N ARG A 56 -10.81 15.06 2.81
CA ARG A 56 -10.11 16.29 2.43
C ARG A 56 -9.28 16.13 1.17
N LEU A 57 -8.60 15.00 1.01
CA LEU A 57 -7.87 14.68 -0.22
C LEU A 57 -8.82 14.52 -1.41
N VAL A 58 -9.93 13.80 -1.23
CA VAL A 58 -10.96 13.67 -2.26
C VAL A 58 -11.52 15.05 -2.64
N LYS A 59 -11.85 15.90 -1.67
CA LYS A 59 -12.33 17.25 -1.93
C LYS A 59 -11.28 18.07 -2.70
N PHE A 60 -10.02 18.03 -2.27
CA PHE A 60 -8.93 18.74 -2.95
C PHE A 60 -8.76 18.27 -4.39
N THR A 61 -8.65 16.97 -4.63
CA THR A 61 -8.48 16.43 -5.98
C THR A 61 -9.69 16.72 -6.87
N THR A 62 -10.90 16.63 -6.34
CA THR A 62 -12.13 16.97 -7.09
C THR A 62 -12.18 18.45 -7.44
N THR A 63 -11.81 19.37 -6.55
CA THR A 63 -11.75 20.81 -6.87
C THR A 63 -10.66 21.13 -7.90
N LEU A 64 -9.59 20.32 -7.95
CA LEU A 64 -8.48 20.55 -8.87
C LEU A 64 -8.81 20.09 -10.29
N VAL A 65 -9.32 18.87 -10.46
CA VAL A 65 -9.49 18.19 -11.75
C VAL A 65 -10.94 17.79 -12.08
N GLY A 66 -11.92 18.02 -11.19
CA GLY A 66 -13.31 17.60 -11.37
C GLY A 66 -13.98 18.19 -12.62
N HIS A 67 -13.53 19.35 -13.06
CA HIS A 67 -14.02 20.02 -14.27
C HIS A 67 -13.47 19.43 -15.58
N TRP A 68 -12.54 18.47 -15.51
CA TRP A 68 -12.01 17.81 -16.70
C TRP A 68 -12.99 16.76 -17.24
N PRO A 69 -12.89 16.37 -18.52
CA PRO A 69 -13.65 15.23 -19.03
C PRO A 69 -13.34 13.98 -18.22
N GLY A 70 -14.38 13.35 -17.66
CA GLY A 70 -14.16 12.24 -16.74
C GLY A 70 -13.50 12.64 -15.40
N GLY A 71 -13.65 13.92 -14.98
CA GLY A 71 -12.89 14.52 -13.89
C GLY A 71 -13.00 13.82 -12.54
N LEU A 72 -14.16 13.24 -12.19
CA LEU A 72 -14.27 12.46 -10.94
C LEU A 72 -13.43 11.17 -10.98
N GLY A 73 -13.35 10.51 -12.13
CA GLY A 73 -12.48 9.34 -12.28
C GLY A 73 -11.00 9.71 -12.14
N VAL A 74 -10.60 10.84 -12.75
CA VAL A 74 -9.23 11.38 -12.59
C VAL A 74 -8.97 11.77 -11.14
N ALA A 75 -9.92 12.46 -10.49
CA ALA A 75 -9.81 12.85 -9.09
C ALA A 75 -9.66 11.63 -8.17
N MET A 76 -10.38 10.53 -8.44
CA MET A 76 -10.26 9.28 -7.68
C MET A 76 -8.87 8.67 -7.82
N VAL A 77 -8.33 8.58 -9.03
CA VAL A 77 -6.98 8.02 -9.27
C VAL A 77 -5.92 8.85 -8.54
N ILE A 78 -5.99 10.18 -8.66
CA ILE A 78 -5.03 11.08 -7.99
C ILE A 78 -5.19 11.02 -6.47
N ALA A 79 -6.44 11.00 -5.95
CA ALA A 79 -6.68 10.87 -4.52
C ALA A 79 -6.12 9.55 -3.96
N MET A 80 -6.29 8.43 -4.68
CA MET A 80 -5.70 7.15 -4.29
C MET A 80 -4.17 7.19 -4.35
N GLY A 81 -3.58 7.85 -5.34
CA GLY A 81 -2.14 8.05 -5.42
C GLY A 81 -1.58 8.85 -4.23
N PHE A 82 -2.26 9.91 -3.80
CA PHE A 82 -1.90 10.63 -2.57
C PHE A 82 -2.12 9.78 -1.32
N PHE A 83 -3.22 9.03 -1.27
CA PHE A 83 -3.52 8.17 -0.13
C PHE A 83 -2.50 7.03 0.00
N ALA A 84 -2.04 6.48 -1.13
CA ALA A 84 -0.98 5.50 -1.19
C ALA A 84 0.29 5.97 -0.46
N ALA A 85 0.63 7.25 -0.62
CA ALA A 85 1.85 7.83 -0.08
C ALA A 85 1.90 7.94 1.47
N PHE A 86 0.89 7.46 2.21
CA PHE A 86 0.94 7.41 3.68
C PHE A 86 0.26 6.19 4.31
N CYS A 87 -0.49 5.38 3.57
CA CYS A 87 -1.28 4.30 4.16
C CYS A 87 -0.63 2.92 4.03
N GLY A 88 -0.04 2.59 2.88
CA GLY A 88 0.59 1.30 2.62
C GLY A 88 -0.37 0.09 2.63
N SER A 89 -1.71 0.27 2.49
CA SER A 89 -2.71 -0.79 2.50
C SER A 89 -3.79 -0.62 1.44
N ILE A 90 -3.75 -1.44 0.39
CA ILE A 90 -4.70 -1.43 -0.73
C ILE A 90 -6.16 -1.42 -0.26
N LEU A 91 -6.49 -2.24 0.74
CA LEU A 91 -7.85 -2.30 1.29
C LEU A 91 -8.27 -0.98 1.95
N ALA A 92 -7.35 -0.32 2.65
CA ALA A 92 -7.61 0.96 3.27
C ALA A 92 -7.85 2.05 2.21
N ALA A 93 -7.09 2.08 1.10
CA ALA A 93 -7.29 3.04 0.02
C ALA A 93 -8.66 2.88 -0.65
N ILE A 94 -9.05 1.63 -0.98
CA ILE A 94 -10.37 1.35 -1.55
C ILE A 94 -11.48 1.79 -0.59
N THR A 95 -11.34 1.48 0.70
CA THR A 95 -12.32 1.85 1.71
C THR A 95 -12.37 3.38 1.89
N ALA A 96 -11.21 4.04 1.95
CA ALA A 96 -11.13 5.47 2.21
C ALA A 96 -11.68 6.32 1.06
N VAL A 97 -11.13 6.11 -0.13
CA VAL A 97 -11.43 6.93 -1.31
C VAL A 97 -12.62 6.36 -2.07
N GLY A 98 -12.69 5.02 -2.20
CA GLY A 98 -13.73 4.35 -2.96
C GLY A 98 -15.12 4.58 -2.38
N THR A 99 -15.31 4.47 -1.06
CA THR A 99 -16.62 4.70 -0.42
C THR A 99 -17.17 6.12 -0.64
N ILE A 100 -16.28 7.10 -0.79
CA ILE A 100 -16.65 8.49 -1.03
C ILE A 100 -16.91 8.75 -2.51
N MET A 101 -16.04 8.21 -3.39
CA MET A 101 -16.03 8.57 -4.81
C MET A 101 -16.94 7.68 -5.66
N MET A 102 -17.02 6.38 -5.37
CA MET A 102 -17.78 5.45 -6.21
C MET A 102 -19.27 5.81 -6.32
N PRO A 103 -19.99 6.10 -5.22
CA PRO A 103 -21.40 6.50 -5.31
C PRO A 103 -21.57 7.75 -6.19
N LYS A 104 -20.76 8.79 -5.97
CA LYS A 104 -20.81 10.04 -6.74
C LYS A 104 -20.56 9.82 -8.23
N MET A 105 -19.61 8.95 -8.58
CA MET A 105 -19.33 8.62 -9.97
C MET A 105 -20.53 7.92 -10.63
N ILE A 106 -21.16 6.97 -9.93
CA ILE A 106 -22.32 6.24 -10.43
C ILE A 106 -23.50 7.20 -10.62
N GLU A 107 -23.75 8.09 -9.67
CA GLU A 107 -24.80 9.14 -9.78
C GLU A 107 -24.56 10.08 -10.97
N GLN A 108 -23.31 10.31 -11.35
CA GLN A 108 -22.94 11.13 -12.52
C GLN A 108 -22.93 10.35 -13.84
N GLY A 109 -23.38 9.11 -13.85
CA GLY A 109 -23.53 8.33 -15.08
C GLY A 109 -22.30 7.52 -15.50
N TYR A 110 -21.32 7.33 -14.62
CA TYR A 110 -20.25 6.38 -14.90
C TYR A 110 -20.78 4.93 -14.84
N PRO A 111 -20.41 4.06 -15.78
CA PRO A 111 -20.80 2.65 -15.71
C PRO A 111 -20.26 1.99 -14.43
N THR A 112 -21.14 1.38 -13.64
CA THR A 112 -20.76 0.74 -12.36
C THR A 112 -19.58 -0.24 -12.47
N PRO A 113 -19.52 -1.13 -13.50
CA PRO A 113 -18.35 -2.01 -13.65
C PRO A 113 -17.04 -1.23 -13.87
N PHE A 114 -17.08 -0.13 -14.62
CA PHE A 114 -15.91 0.71 -14.82
C PHE A 114 -15.43 1.36 -13.52
N VAL A 115 -16.36 1.89 -12.71
CA VAL A 115 -16.03 2.50 -11.41
C VAL A 115 -15.37 1.52 -10.47
N VAL A 116 -15.91 0.30 -10.36
CA VAL A 116 -15.35 -0.75 -9.49
C VAL A 116 -13.95 -1.17 -9.96
N VAL A 117 -13.77 -1.43 -11.26
CA VAL A 117 -12.47 -1.80 -11.82
C VAL A 117 -11.46 -0.66 -11.67
N LEU A 118 -11.88 0.60 -11.90
CA LEU A 118 -11.00 1.75 -11.74
C LEU A 118 -10.54 1.91 -10.27
N ALA A 119 -11.46 1.77 -9.31
CA ALA A 119 -11.15 1.84 -7.89
C ALA A 119 -10.15 0.74 -7.48
N ALA A 120 -10.41 -0.51 -7.88
CA ALA A 120 -9.53 -1.63 -7.58
C ALA A 120 -8.15 -1.47 -8.23
N SER A 121 -8.10 -1.01 -9.49
CA SER A 121 -6.84 -0.78 -10.20
C SER A 121 -6.06 0.41 -9.64
N ALA A 122 -6.73 1.51 -9.30
CA ALA A 122 -6.07 2.69 -8.72
C ALA A 122 -5.49 2.40 -7.32
N ALA A 123 -6.11 1.51 -6.56
CA ALA A 123 -5.59 1.09 -5.27
C ALA A 123 -4.25 0.33 -5.38
N LEU A 124 -3.92 -0.26 -6.54
CA LEU A 124 -2.61 -0.88 -6.79
C LEU A 124 -1.46 0.13 -6.75
N LEU A 125 -1.73 1.43 -6.91
CA LEU A 125 -0.72 2.48 -6.72
C LEU A 125 -0.06 2.39 -5.35
N GLU A 126 -0.77 1.87 -4.34
CA GLU A 126 -0.27 1.70 -2.99
C GLU A 126 0.81 0.62 -2.85
N ALA A 127 0.84 -0.36 -3.75
CA ALA A 127 1.93 -1.32 -3.81
C ALA A 127 3.23 -0.72 -4.37
N LEU A 128 3.13 0.33 -5.18
CA LEU A 128 4.24 0.95 -5.91
C LEU A 128 4.70 2.27 -5.29
N ILE A 129 3.76 3.18 -4.96
CA ILE A 129 4.09 4.49 -4.37
C ILE A 129 4.46 4.32 -2.90
N PRO A 130 5.68 4.70 -2.48
CA PRO A 130 6.08 4.55 -1.09
C PRO A 130 5.37 5.55 -0.16
N PRO A 131 5.18 5.17 1.15
CA PRO A 131 5.60 3.91 1.76
C PRO A 131 4.68 2.75 1.38
N SER A 132 5.25 1.62 0.97
CA SER A 132 4.52 0.42 0.58
C SER A 132 4.87 -0.76 1.50
N ASN A 133 3.86 -1.38 2.12
CA ASN A 133 4.07 -2.57 2.94
C ASN A 133 4.64 -3.74 2.12
N ALA A 134 4.22 -3.87 0.85
CA ALA A 134 4.76 -4.89 -0.06
C ALA A 134 6.27 -4.70 -0.29
N ALA A 135 6.71 -3.44 -0.49
CA ALA A 135 8.13 -3.11 -0.65
C ALA A 135 8.94 -3.36 0.64
N ILE A 136 8.37 -3.10 1.82
CA ILE A 136 9.01 -3.41 3.11
C ILE A 136 9.18 -4.93 3.26
N LEU A 137 8.14 -5.71 2.94
CA LEU A 137 8.20 -7.17 2.97
C LEU A 137 9.25 -7.72 2.01
N PHE A 138 9.28 -7.21 0.78
CA PHE A 138 10.31 -7.55 -0.19
C PHE A 138 11.72 -7.27 0.37
N SER A 139 11.93 -6.08 0.92
CA SER A 139 13.20 -5.69 1.53
C SER A 139 13.60 -6.60 2.68
N ALA A 140 12.62 -6.98 3.53
CA ALA A 140 12.85 -7.89 4.64
C ALA A 140 13.26 -9.30 4.17
N LEU A 141 12.68 -9.80 3.09
CA LEU A 141 12.97 -11.14 2.57
C LEU A 141 14.27 -11.19 1.77
N THR A 142 14.57 -10.15 1.00
CA THR A 142 15.74 -10.09 0.09
C THR A 142 16.96 -9.42 0.68
N ASN A 143 16.84 -8.83 1.89
CA ASN A 143 17.88 -8.01 2.54
C ASN A 143 18.31 -6.79 1.71
N VAL A 144 17.47 -6.33 0.78
CA VAL A 144 17.68 -5.06 0.06
C VAL A 144 17.24 -3.90 0.96
N PRO A 145 18.00 -2.79 1.04
CA PRO A 145 17.58 -1.63 1.85
C PRO A 145 16.23 -1.08 1.40
N VAL A 146 15.32 -0.80 2.37
CA VAL A 146 13.96 -0.28 2.12
C VAL A 146 13.99 1.02 1.31
N SER A 147 14.96 1.91 1.57
CA SER A 147 15.11 3.17 0.82
C SER A 147 15.33 2.92 -0.69
N LYS A 148 16.10 1.90 -1.05
CA LYS A 148 16.30 1.52 -2.46
C LYS A 148 15.05 0.93 -3.09
N THR A 149 14.34 0.08 -2.36
CA THR A 149 13.08 -0.53 -2.83
C THR A 149 11.99 0.53 -3.00
N PHE A 150 11.91 1.47 -2.07
CA PHE A 150 10.99 2.61 -2.17
C PHE A 150 11.32 3.49 -3.39
N ALA A 151 12.59 3.84 -3.60
CA ALA A 151 13.03 4.63 -4.75
C ALA A 151 12.69 3.93 -6.08
N ALA A 152 12.89 2.61 -6.15
CA ALA A 152 12.55 1.81 -7.33
C ALA A 152 11.05 1.79 -7.65
N GLY A 153 10.18 1.90 -6.64
CA GLY A 153 8.73 1.91 -6.80
C GLY A 153 8.17 3.24 -7.32
N VAL A 154 8.86 4.37 -7.11
CA VAL A 154 8.35 5.72 -7.46
C VAL A 154 8.08 5.85 -8.95
N ILE A 155 9.06 5.49 -9.80
CA ILE A 155 8.93 5.65 -11.25
C ILE A 155 7.81 4.76 -11.81
N PRO A 156 7.74 3.45 -11.55
CA PRO A 156 6.63 2.61 -11.98
C PRO A 156 5.28 3.09 -11.44
N GLY A 157 5.24 3.55 -10.19
CA GLY A 157 4.02 4.10 -9.58
C GLY A 157 3.51 5.35 -10.32
N LEU A 158 4.40 6.29 -10.64
CA LEU A 158 4.05 7.49 -11.41
C LEU A 158 3.62 7.15 -12.85
N VAL A 159 4.30 6.20 -13.50
CA VAL A 159 3.92 5.74 -14.84
C VAL A 159 2.53 5.14 -14.82
N LEU A 160 2.23 4.27 -13.83
CA LEU A 160 0.90 3.68 -13.68
C LEU A 160 -0.16 4.75 -13.40
N LEU A 161 0.12 5.71 -12.51
CA LEU A 161 -0.79 6.81 -12.20
C LEU A 161 -1.11 7.63 -13.47
N ILE A 162 -0.09 8.03 -14.22
CA ILE A 162 -0.26 8.80 -15.46
C ILE A 162 -1.07 7.98 -16.48
N PHE A 163 -0.74 6.70 -16.65
CA PHE A 163 -1.46 5.81 -17.57
C PHE A 163 -2.95 5.70 -17.19
N MET A 164 -3.26 5.54 -15.90
CA MET A 164 -4.63 5.47 -15.43
C MET A 164 -5.39 6.79 -15.64
N VAL A 165 -4.74 7.92 -15.37
CA VAL A 165 -5.32 9.25 -15.65
C VAL A 165 -5.64 9.39 -17.14
N LEU A 166 -4.70 9.04 -18.03
CA LEU A 166 -4.90 9.09 -19.47
C LEU A 166 -6.02 8.15 -19.92
N LEU A 167 -6.08 6.93 -19.37
CA LEU A 167 -7.15 5.97 -19.63
C LEU A 167 -8.53 6.55 -19.28
N VAL A 168 -8.66 7.18 -18.11
CA VAL A 168 -9.92 7.81 -17.69
C VAL A 168 -10.28 8.96 -18.61
N LEU A 169 -9.33 9.85 -18.91
CA LEU A 169 -9.55 10.99 -19.82
C LEU A 169 -10.02 10.52 -21.19
N PHE A 170 -9.45 9.43 -21.72
CA PHE A 170 -9.84 8.89 -23.02
C PHE A 170 -11.18 8.16 -22.97
N LYS A 171 -11.39 7.29 -21.97
CA LYS A 171 -12.59 6.44 -21.88
C LYS A 171 -13.83 7.23 -21.46
N CYS A 172 -13.67 8.21 -20.57
CA CYS A 172 -14.77 8.97 -19.96
C CYS A 172 -14.89 10.41 -20.51
N ARG A 173 -14.33 10.67 -21.69
CA ARG A 173 -14.34 12.02 -22.31
C ARG A 173 -15.73 12.61 -22.52
N HIS A 174 -16.76 11.77 -22.57
CA HIS A 174 -18.15 12.20 -22.77
C HIS A 174 -18.87 12.55 -21.47
N ILE A 175 -18.26 12.20 -20.33
CA ILE A 175 -18.84 12.45 -19.01
C ILE A 175 -18.24 13.76 -18.50
N ARG A 176 -19.00 14.82 -18.54
CA ARG A 176 -18.67 16.12 -17.91
C ARG A 176 -19.45 16.23 -16.62
N THR A 177 -18.79 16.71 -15.60
CA THR A 177 -19.36 16.57 -14.27
C THR A 177 -19.52 17.85 -13.49
N ASP A 178 -18.53 18.67 -13.37
CA ASP A 178 -18.58 19.78 -12.44
C ASP A 178 -18.22 21.12 -13.10
N GLU A 179 -18.78 22.19 -12.57
CA GLU A 179 -18.30 23.53 -12.85
C GLU A 179 -16.87 23.68 -12.31
N LYS A 180 -16.12 24.53 -12.98
CA LYS A 180 -14.74 24.81 -12.56
C LYS A 180 -14.75 25.49 -11.21
N ALA A 181 -14.22 24.81 -10.19
CA ALA A 181 -14.10 25.36 -8.85
C ALA A 181 -13.34 26.70 -8.86
N SER A 182 -13.81 27.65 -8.05
CA SER A 182 -13.19 28.97 -7.92
C SER A 182 -11.76 28.86 -7.37
N PHE A 183 -10.92 29.84 -7.63
CA PHE A 183 -9.56 29.88 -7.09
C PHE A 183 -9.57 29.80 -5.54
N LYS A 184 -10.53 30.50 -4.91
CA LYS A 184 -10.72 30.49 -3.45
C LYS A 184 -11.04 29.09 -2.92
N GLU A 185 -11.88 28.32 -3.60
CA GLU A 185 -12.23 26.94 -3.24
C GLU A 185 -11.02 26.00 -3.39
N ARG A 186 -10.22 26.15 -4.45
CA ARG A 186 -8.99 25.38 -4.66
C ARG A 186 -7.97 25.61 -3.55
N VAL A 187 -7.74 26.88 -3.20
CA VAL A 187 -6.83 27.24 -2.11
C VAL A 187 -7.36 26.74 -0.78
N SER A 188 -8.65 26.91 -0.49
CA SER A 188 -9.27 26.42 0.74
C SER A 188 -9.17 24.90 0.87
N SER A 189 -9.44 24.15 -0.20
CA SER A 189 -9.34 22.68 -0.18
C SER A 189 -7.89 22.21 -0.08
N PHE A 190 -6.93 22.91 -0.70
CA PHE A 190 -5.50 22.65 -0.54
C PHE A 190 -5.05 22.85 0.92
N ILE A 191 -5.41 23.98 1.55
CA ILE A 191 -5.07 24.25 2.94
C ILE A 191 -5.68 23.17 3.86
N ALA A 192 -6.92 22.75 3.61
CA ALA A 192 -7.56 21.69 4.38
C ALA A 192 -6.88 20.32 4.20
N ALA A 193 -6.34 20.02 3.02
CA ALA A 193 -5.65 18.77 2.72
C ALA A 193 -4.15 18.81 3.09
N SER A 194 -3.54 20.01 3.25
CA SER A 194 -2.09 20.17 3.43
C SER A 194 -1.53 19.39 4.64
N PRO A 195 -2.19 19.25 5.81
CA PRO A 195 -1.66 18.44 6.87
C PRO A 195 -1.48 16.97 6.46
N ALA A 196 -2.42 16.42 5.70
CA ALA A 196 -2.28 15.06 5.17
C ALA A 196 -1.17 14.97 4.12
N LEU A 197 -1.06 15.97 3.22
CA LEU A 197 -0.04 16.01 2.17
C LEU A 197 1.39 16.16 2.69
N ILE A 198 1.57 16.68 3.89
CA ILE A 198 2.89 16.78 4.55
C ILE A 198 3.40 15.40 5.01
N THR A 199 2.51 14.45 5.30
CA THR A 199 2.90 13.12 5.81
C THR A 199 3.90 12.39 4.90
N PRO A 200 3.70 12.26 3.57
CA PRO A 200 4.69 11.66 2.68
C PRO A 200 6.03 12.39 2.70
N VAL A 201 6.01 13.72 2.85
CA VAL A 201 7.24 14.53 2.92
C VAL A 201 8.02 14.19 4.19
N ILE A 202 7.36 14.05 5.33
CA ILE A 202 7.97 13.63 6.59
C ILE A 202 8.59 12.24 6.44
N ILE A 203 7.83 11.28 5.91
CA ILE A 203 8.27 9.88 5.78
C ILE A 203 9.45 9.78 4.82
N LEU A 204 9.26 10.18 3.58
CA LEU A 204 10.26 10.01 2.53
C LEU A 204 11.44 10.95 2.71
N GLY A 205 11.18 12.18 3.15
CA GLY A 205 12.23 13.14 3.48
C GLY A 205 13.12 12.63 4.59
N GLY A 206 12.56 12.09 5.68
CA GLY A 206 13.31 11.50 6.79
C GLY A 206 14.18 10.30 6.36
N ILE A 207 13.61 9.41 5.53
CA ILE A 207 14.31 8.20 5.04
C ILE A 207 15.43 8.57 4.04
N TYR A 208 15.13 9.42 3.05
CA TYR A 208 16.12 9.74 2.00
C TYR A 208 17.20 10.72 2.45
N ALA A 209 16.90 11.57 3.43
CA ALA A 209 17.92 12.38 4.08
C ALA A 209 18.85 11.57 5.01
N GLY A 210 18.53 10.28 5.25
CA GLY A 210 19.29 9.42 6.16
C GLY A 210 19.15 9.78 7.64
N ILE A 211 18.12 10.58 7.99
CA ILE A 211 17.86 11.04 9.36
C ILE A 211 17.07 9.99 10.14
N LEU A 212 16.15 9.31 9.47
CA LEU A 212 15.27 8.31 10.07
C LEU A 212 15.37 6.97 9.35
N THR A 213 15.33 5.91 10.11
CA THR A 213 15.09 4.56 9.59
C THR A 213 13.63 4.42 9.14
N PRO A 214 13.28 3.44 8.31
CA PRO A 214 11.89 3.18 7.92
C PRO A 214 10.94 2.99 9.11
N SER A 215 11.39 2.31 10.17
CA SER A 215 10.60 2.08 11.39
C SER A 215 10.37 3.36 12.18
N GLU A 216 11.39 4.20 12.31
CA GLU A 216 11.28 5.52 12.97
C GLU A 216 10.38 6.45 12.16
N SER A 217 10.53 6.50 10.83
CA SER A 217 9.64 7.28 9.96
C SER A 217 8.18 6.85 10.09
N ALA A 218 7.93 5.55 10.18
CA ALA A 218 6.58 5.01 10.38
C ALA A 218 6.01 5.39 11.76
N ALA A 219 6.83 5.37 12.81
CA ALA A 219 6.44 5.80 14.15
C ALA A 219 6.08 7.30 14.17
N VAL A 220 6.94 8.15 13.58
CA VAL A 220 6.70 9.60 13.45
C VAL A 220 5.43 9.85 12.65
N ALA A 221 5.21 9.15 11.54
CA ALA A 221 3.99 9.26 10.75
C ALA A 221 2.74 8.86 11.55
N GLY A 222 2.82 7.81 12.37
CA GLY A 222 1.73 7.38 13.23
C GLY A 222 1.36 8.44 14.28
N VAL A 223 2.37 8.99 14.98
CA VAL A 223 2.15 10.09 15.95
C VAL A 223 1.57 11.31 15.25
N TYR A 224 2.14 11.69 14.11
CA TYR A 224 1.67 12.83 13.32
C TYR A 224 0.21 12.65 12.85
N ALA A 225 -0.15 11.45 12.39
CA ALA A 225 -1.52 11.13 11.99
C ALA A 225 -2.52 11.29 13.14
N VAL A 226 -2.15 10.82 14.34
CA VAL A 226 -2.96 10.97 15.56
C VAL A 226 -3.11 12.44 15.92
N LEU A 227 -2.03 13.21 15.91
CA LEU A 227 -2.07 14.66 16.22
C LEU A 227 -2.95 15.42 15.23
N ILE A 228 -2.83 15.17 13.92
CA ILE A 228 -3.69 15.79 12.92
C ILE A 228 -5.15 15.43 13.16
N GLY A 229 -5.44 14.13 13.37
CA GLY A 229 -6.80 13.64 13.55
C GLY A 229 -7.50 14.23 14.79
N PHE A 230 -6.78 14.40 15.89
CA PHE A 230 -7.32 14.97 17.13
C PHE A 230 -7.34 16.51 17.15
N LEU A 231 -6.24 17.16 16.75
CA LEU A 231 -6.06 18.60 16.98
C LEU A 231 -6.51 19.44 15.79
N ILE A 232 -6.18 19.00 14.56
CA ILE A 232 -6.43 19.79 13.34
C ILE A 232 -7.79 19.44 12.76
N TYR A 233 -8.01 18.16 12.45
CA TYR A 233 -9.24 17.70 11.82
C TYR A 233 -10.38 17.47 12.81
N ARG A 234 -10.04 17.13 14.06
CA ARG A 234 -10.98 16.90 15.16
C ARG A 234 -12.04 15.83 14.86
N GLU A 235 -11.72 14.89 13.98
CA GLU A 235 -12.58 13.78 13.60
C GLU A 235 -12.18 12.47 14.29
N LEU A 236 -10.90 12.35 14.72
CA LEU A 236 -10.44 11.18 15.44
C LEU A 236 -10.94 11.24 16.90
N THR A 237 -11.61 10.18 17.32
CA THR A 237 -12.05 9.98 18.71
C THR A 237 -11.22 8.89 19.37
N PHE A 238 -11.24 8.84 20.71
CA PHE A 238 -10.54 7.77 21.42
C PHE A 238 -11.04 6.37 21.06
N SER A 239 -12.35 6.22 20.83
CA SER A 239 -12.95 4.98 20.35
C SER A 239 -12.45 4.60 18.96
N SER A 240 -12.35 5.58 18.04
CA SER A 240 -11.79 5.38 16.69
C SER A 240 -10.31 5.00 16.75
N LEU A 241 -9.54 5.61 17.66
CA LEU A 241 -8.13 5.27 17.86
C LEU A 241 -7.97 3.82 18.34
N MET A 242 -8.78 3.38 19.29
CA MET A 242 -8.78 1.99 19.76
C MET A 242 -9.15 1.01 18.64
N SER A 243 -10.12 1.40 17.79
CA SER A 243 -10.45 0.64 16.58
C SER A 243 -9.28 0.59 15.59
N CYS A 244 -8.53 1.70 15.38
CA CYS A 244 -7.32 1.69 14.54
C CYS A 244 -6.27 0.70 15.07
N LEU A 245 -6.01 0.69 16.37
CA LEU A 245 -5.07 -0.24 17.00
C LEU A 245 -5.50 -1.70 16.81
N ARG A 246 -6.78 -2.00 17.03
CA ARG A 246 -7.33 -3.34 16.85
C ARG A 246 -7.22 -3.81 15.39
N GLU A 247 -7.61 -2.98 14.44
CA GLU A 247 -7.55 -3.32 13.01
C GLU A 247 -6.10 -3.49 12.56
N THR A 248 -5.20 -2.62 13.01
CA THR A 248 -3.75 -2.74 12.77
C THR A 248 -3.22 -4.06 13.30
N ALA A 249 -3.57 -4.45 14.53
CA ALA A 249 -3.12 -5.70 15.11
C ALA A 249 -3.61 -6.91 14.32
N ILE A 250 -4.87 -6.92 13.87
CA ILE A 250 -5.44 -8.00 13.07
C ILE A 250 -4.72 -8.12 11.72
N ILE A 251 -4.57 -6.99 10.99
CA ILE A 251 -3.92 -7.00 9.67
C ILE A 251 -2.46 -7.43 9.81
N THR A 252 -1.75 -6.93 10.81
CA THR A 252 -0.36 -7.30 11.10
C THR A 252 -0.23 -8.79 11.41
N ALA A 253 -1.12 -9.33 12.24
CA ALA A 253 -1.12 -10.76 12.59
C ALA A 253 -1.31 -11.64 11.34
N VAL A 254 -2.22 -11.25 10.43
CA VAL A 254 -2.43 -11.96 9.15
C VAL A 254 -1.17 -11.93 8.29
N ILE A 255 -0.56 -10.75 8.13
CA ILE A 255 0.67 -10.60 7.34
C ILE A 255 1.81 -11.45 7.93
N PHE A 256 2.01 -11.39 9.23
CA PHE A 256 3.07 -12.14 9.91
C PHE A 256 2.83 -13.66 9.86
N ALA A 257 1.57 -14.10 9.96
CA ALA A 257 1.22 -15.50 9.76
C ALA A 257 1.53 -15.98 8.33
N ILE A 258 1.30 -15.13 7.32
CA ILE A 258 1.66 -15.42 5.92
C ILE A 258 3.18 -15.51 5.77
N ILE A 259 3.95 -14.59 6.34
CA ILE A 259 5.42 -14.62 6.29
C ILE A 259 5.95 -15.89 6.94
N ALA A 260 5.49 -16.23 8.14
CA ALA A 260 5.92 -17.43 8.86
C ALA A 260 5.66 -18.70 8.03
N THR A 261 4.46 -18.81 7.45
CA THR A 261 4.10 -19.98 6.64
C THR A 261 4.81 -20.03 5.29
N ALA A 262 5.04 -18.87 4.64
CA ALA A 262 5.82 -18.80 3.42
C ALA A 262 7.28 -19.20 3.62
N THR A 263 7.83 -18.92 4.80
CA THR A 263 9.19 -19.32 5.17
C THR A 263 9.32 -20.84 5.26
N PHE A 264 8.30 -21.55 5.73
CA PHE A 264 8.30 -23.02 5.70
C PHE A 264 8.44 -23.57 4.28
N LEU A 265 7.66 -23.01 3.34
CA LEU A 265 7.77 -23.39 1.93
C LEU A 265 9.19 -23.14 1.39
N SER A 266 9.77 -21.99 1.72
CA SER A 266 11.15 -21.66 1.32
C SER A 266 12.16 -22.66 1.84
N VAL A 267 12.02 -23.12 3.09
CA VAL A 267 12.88 -24.17 3.66
C VAL A 267 12.75 -25.47 2.88
N VAL A 268 11.54 -25.93 2.63
CA VAL A 268 11.30 -27.18 1.85
C VAL A 268 11.89 -27.07 0.45
N LEU A 269 11.67 -25.96 -0.24
CA LEU A 269 12.24 -25.74 -1.58
C LEU A 269 13.77 -25.74 -1.57
N THR A 270 14.39 -25.19 -0.53
CA THR A 270 15.86 -25.19 -0.37
C THR A 270 16.40 -26.60 -0.13
N TYR A 271 15.81 -27.35 0.81
CA TYR A 271 16.25 -28.71 1.11
C TYR A 271 16.03 -29.70 -0.03
N THR A 272 14.97 -29.53 -0.82
CA THR A 272 14.70 -30.35 -2.00
C THR A 272 15.54 -29.95 -3.22
N GLN A 273 16.31 -28.86 -3.10
CA GLN A 273 17.06 -28.25 -4.21
C GLN A 273 16.19 -27.95 -5.44
N ALA A 274 14.90 -27.62 -5.21
CA ALA A 274 13.94 -27.40 -6.26
C ALA A 274 14.35 -26.28 -7.25
N PRO A 275 14.88 -25.11 -6.81
CA PRO A 275 15.37 -24.07 -7.72
C PRO A 275 16.50 -24.58 -8.64
N GLN A 276 17.46 -25.34 -8.07
CA GLN A 276 18.60 -25.90 -8.82
C GLN A 276 18.15 -26.91 -9.87
N LYS A 277 17.22 -27.80 -9.50
CA LYS A 277 16.64 -28.76 -10.45
C LYS A 277 15.93 -28.08 -11.61
N ILE A 278 15.21 -26.99 -11.34
CA ILE A 278 14.55 -26.20 -12.37
C ILE A 278 15.58 -25.56 -13.30
N ILE A 279 16.61 -24.94 -12.75
CA ILE A 279 17.69 -24.32 -13.56
C ILE A 279 18.36 -25.37 -14.45
N THR A 280 18.75 -26.52 -13.88
CA THR A 280 19.40 -27.61 -14.63
C THR A 280 18.49 -28.11 -15.77
N PHE A 281 17.20 -28.32 -15.50
CA PHE A 281 16.23 -28.77 -16.49
C PHE A 281 16.12 -27.83 -17.70
N PHE A 282 16.16 -26.50 -17.47
CA PHE A 282 16.13 -25.52 -18.56
C PHE A 282 17.47 -25.39 -19.27
N THR A 283 18.58 -25.48 -18.55
CA THR A 283 19.93 -25.45 -19.13
C THR A 283 20.16 -26.66 -20.04
N ASP A 284 19.75 -27.86 -19.59
CA ASP A 284 19.88 -29.09 -20.38
C ASP A 284 19.03 -29.06 -21.65
N LYS A 285 17.93 -28.31 -21.66
CA LYS A 285 17.10 -28.07 -22.85
C LYS A 285 17.59 -26.96 -23.75
N GLY A 286 18.75 -26.37 -23.48
CA GLY A 286 19.36 -25.32 -24.31
C GLY A 286 18.63 -23.98 -24.25
N VAL A 287 17.80 -23.72 -23.22
CA VAL A 287 17.14 -22.43 -23.03
C VAL A 287 18.22 -21.41 -22.60
N SER A 288 18.38 -20.37 -23.42
CA SER A 288 19.36 -19.29 -23.15
C SER A 288 19.00 -18.56 -21.84
N VAL A 289 20.04 -18.24 -21.06
CA VAL A 289 19.93 -17.44 -19.82
C VAL A 289 19.20 -16.10 -20.01
N ASN A 290 19.19 -15.57 -21.23
CA ASN A 290 18.48 -14.33 -21.58
C ASN A 290 16.95 -14.49 -21.71
N LEU A 291 16.45 -15.72 -21.65
CA LEU A 291 15.01 -16.03 -21.67
C LEU A 291 14.44 -16.31 -20.27
N PHE A 292 15.29 -16.29 -19.24
CA PHE A 292 14.97 -16.35 -17.82
C PHE A 292 14.91 -14.93 -17.25
#